data_cc7968352e2c826e2598b4d26d4a5a62
#
_entry.id   cc7968352e2c826e2598b4d26d4a5a62
#
_cell.length_a   1.000
_cell.length_b   1.000
_cell.length_c   1.000
_cell.angle_alpha   90.00
_cell.angle_beta   90.00
_cell.angle_gamma   90.00
#
_symmetry.space_group_name_H-M   'P 1'
#
loop_
_entity.id
_entity.type
_entity.pdbx_description
1 polymer ?
#
loop_
_entity_poly.entity_id
_entity_poly.type
_entity_poly.pdbx_seq_one_letter_code
_entity_poly.pdbx_strand_id
1 'polypeptide(L)'
;MLDLDISEFFDEDGPLATALPGYKPRPAQVELSQAIGQAIQDRATLVAEAGTGIGKTWAYLVPAFIQGGKVLISTGTRTLQDQLFARDLPRVRAALAAPVTAALLKGRGNYVCHYHLDRLQGDERALKSRSEIQQLRQIQVFAGISKTGDRGDLAQVPEDAEIWQRVTSTRENCLGQECPRIRDCFVVKARRQAQEADVVVVNHALFMADLVLREEGVTDLLPEADTVIFDEAHQLPDTATRFLGSSVSTHQLMDFGRALEVAGLAYAREAAKWSDVSRHLETAARELRLVCAPLDRMPGRKATFEAIPNPEEFDEALAALREAVDGAAQALAAVSEKHPDLMAAARSGAEISARLKRWATPGRGGAGRDDEGWGRDDQAPDSAAQSALGDGLPTPAAILAGAAAAEQWSGPAV
;
A
#
# COMPACT_ATOMS: atom_id res chain seq x y z
N MET A 1 2.44 -34.14 -8.86
CA MET A 1 2.74 -33.18 -9.92
C MET A 1 2.14 -33.75 -11.17
N LEU A 2 1.08 -33.16 -11.70
CA LEU A 2 0.48 -33.59 -12.96
C LEU A 2 1.46 -33.10 -14.04
N ASP A 3 1.98 -34.05 -14.81
CA ASP A 3 2.87 -33.78 -15.96
C ASP A 3 2.01 -33.33 -17.16
N LEU A 4 1.22 -32.26 -16.93
CA LEU A 4 0.31 -31.69 -17.91
C LEU A 4 1.02 -30.56 -18.64
N ASP A 5 1.06 -30.66 -19.96
CA ASP A 5 1.54 -29.56 -20.78
C ASP A 5 0.62 -28.35 -20.61
N ILE A 6 1.20 -27.19 -20.27
CA ILE A 6 0.46 -25.95 -20.11
C ILE A 6 -0.38 -25.64 -21.34
N SER A 7 0.08 -25.98 -22.56
CA SER A 7 -0.63 -25.75 -23.80
C SER A 7 -1.99 -26.45 -23.86
N GLU A 8 -2.12 -27.67 -23.33
CA GLU A 8 -3.35 -28.46 -23.33
C GLU A 8 -4.52 -27.74 -22.61
N PHE A 9 -4.21 -26.87 -21.64
CA PHE A 9 -5.25 -26.09 -20.94
C PHE A 9 -5.88 -25.02 -21.83
N PHE A 10 -5.16 -24.57 -22.87
CA PHE A 10 -5.58 -23.52 -23.79
C PHE A 10 -6.10 -24.05 -25.13
N ASP A 11 -6.15 -25.36 -25.34
CA ASP A 11 -6.65 -25.98 -26.57
C ASP A 11 -8.16 -25.78 -26.77
N GLU A 12 -8.63 -25.98 -28.01
CA GLU A 12 -10.06 -25.87 -28.37
C GLU A 12 -10.94 -26.82 -27.56
N ASP A 13 -10.43 -28.00 -27.20
CA ASP A 13 -11.09 -29.00 -26.36
C ASP A 13 -10.55 -29.02 -24.93
N GLY A 14 -9.74 -28.06 -24.57
CA GLY A 14 -9.07 -27.97 -23.27
C GLY A 14 -10.00 -27.55 -22.11
N PRO A 15 -9.51 -27.62 -20.86
CA PRO A 15 -10.28 -27.24 -19.67
C PRO A 15 -10.82 -25.81 -19.73
N LEU A 16 -10.10 -24.85 -20.33
CA LEU A 16 -10.57 -23.48 -20.47
C LEU A 16 -11.71 -23.35 -21.48
N ALA A 17 -11.66 -24.06 -22.60
CA ALA A 17 -12.73 -24.08 -23.59
C ALA A 17 -14.03 -24.66 -22.99
N THR A 18 -13.91 -25.69 -22.17
CA THR A 18 -15.04 -26.29 -21.46
C THR A 18 -15.65 -25.32 -20.42
N ALA A 19 -14.82 -24.56 -19.70
CA ALA A 19 -15.25 -23.66 -18.62
C ALA A 19 -15.75 -22.28 -19.10
N LEU A 20 -15.36 -21.87 -20.30
CA LEU A 20 -15.64 -20.53 -20.85
C LEU A 20 -16.42 -20.61 -22.17
N PRO A 21 -17.75 -20.37 -22.16
CA PRO A 21 -18.52 -20.29 -23.38
C PRO A 21 -17.94 -19.26 -24.35
N GLY A 22 -17.60 -19.71 -25.58
CA GLY A 22 -17.03 -18.86 -26.62
C GLY A 22 -15.53 -18.61 -26.49
N TYR A 23 -14.83 -19.36 -25.65
CA TYR A 23 -13.36 -19.36 -25.63
C TYR A 23 -12.80 -19.73 -27.00
N LYS A 24 -11.73 -19.03 -27.39
CA LYS A 24 -10.94 -19.35 -28.58
C LYS A 24 -9.47 -19.32 -28.20
N PRO A 25 -8.70 -20.36 -28.52
CA PRO A 25 -7.27 -20.38 -28.31
C PRO A 25 -6.58 -19.18 -28.99
N ARG A 26 -5.59 -18.63 -28.30
CA ARG A 26 -4.79 -17.52 -28.80
C ARG A 26 -3.32 -17.90 -28.67
N PRO A 27 -2.57 -18.04 -29.78
CA PRO A 27 -1.16 -18.46 -29.70
C PRO A 27 -0.32 -17.61 -28.73
N ALA A 28 -0.49 -16.30 -28.75
CA ALA A 28 0.24 -15.40 -27.84
C ALA A 28 -0.10 -15.64 -26.35
N GLN A 29 -1.32 -16.09 -26.02
CA GLN A 29 -1.70 -16.46 -24.66
C GLN A 29 -0.98 -17.73 -24.19
N VAL A 30 -0.91 -18.73 -25.09
CA VAL A 30 -0.22 -20.00 -24.84
C VAL A 30 1.28 -19.75 -24.63
N GLU A 31 1.90 -19.01 -25.56
CA GLU A 31 3.32 -18.65 -25.49
C GLU A 31 3.66 -17.93 -24.18
N LEU A 32 2.85 -16.93 -23.81
CA LEU A 32 3.03 -16.22 -22.53
C LEU A 32 2.90 -17.17 -21.33
N SER A 33 1.92 -18.07 -21.35
CA SER A 33 1.69 -19.02 -20.28
C SER A 33 2.84 -20.01 -20.12
N GLN A 34 3.36 -20.52 -21.23
CA GLN A 34 4.54 -21.41 -21.25
C GLN A 34 5.79 -20.69 -20.72
N ALA A 35 6.03 -19.45 -21.17
CA ALA A 35 7.15 -18.65 -20.68
C ALA A 35 7.07 -18.39 -19.16
N ILE A 36 5.87 -18.11 -18.64
CA ILE A 36 5.62 -17.93 -17.20
C ILE A 36 5.87 -19.26 -16.45
N GLY A 37 5.36 -20.38 -16.97
CA GLY A 37 5.57 -21.71 -16.38
C GLY A 37 7.06 -22.05 -16.28
N GLN A 38 7.81 -21.79 -17.34
CA GLN A 38 9.27 -21.98 -17.35
C GLN A 38 9.97 -21.09 -16.32
N ALA A 39 9.59 -19.80 -16.27
CA ALA A 39 10.19 -18.87 -15.30
C ALA A 39 9.93 -19.28 -13.84
N ILE A 40 8.74 -19.80 -13.52
CA ILE A 40 8.43 -20.33 -12.19
C ILE A 40 9.30 -21.55 -11.86
N GLN A 41 9.45 -22.49 -12.81
CA GLN A 41 10.28 -23.69 -12.63
C GLN A 41 11.75 -23.32 -12.39
N ASP A 42 12.26 -22.38 -13.18
CA ASP A 42 13.66 -21.93 -13.11
C ASP A 42 13.90 -20.95 -11.94
N ARG A 43 12.87 -20.58 -11.19
CA ARG A 43 12.93 -19.51 -10.16
C ARG A 43 13.51 -18.20 -10.71
N ALA A 44 13.16 -17.89 -11.95
CA ALA A 44 13.66 -16.75 -12.69
C ALA A 44 12.68 -15.56 -12.65
N THR A 45 13.21 -14.38 -12.97
CA THR A 45 12.38 -13.18 -13.18
C THR A 45 12.03 -13.08 -14.67
N LEU A 46 10.72 -13.02 -14.97
CA LEU A 46 10.20 -12.78 -16.31
C LEU A 46 9.54 -11.40 -16.36
N VAL A 47 9.91 -10.59 -17.32
CA VAL A 47 9.21 -9.36 -17.71
C VAL A 47 8.60 -9.59 -19.08
N ALA A 48 7.27 -9.51 -19.18
CA ALA A 48 6.55 -9.78 -20.40
C ALA A 48 5.57 -8.65 -20.69
N GLU A 49 5.53 -8.20 -21.95
CA GLU A 49 4.53 -7.28 -22.46
C GLU A 49 3.53 -8.05 -23.31
N ALA A 50 2.24 -7.86 -23.01
CA ALA A 50 1.17 -8.51 -23.73
C ALA A 50 0.02 -7.50 -23.95
N GLY A 51 -0.45 -7.40 -25.19
CA GLY A 51 -1.51 -6.47 -25.59
C GLY A 51 -2.81 -6.67 -24.83
N THR A 52 -3.71 -5.69 -24.93
CA THR A 52 -5.06 -5.80 -24.36
C THR A 52 -5.85 -6.92 -25.05
N GLY A 53 -6.63 -7.68 -24.26
CA GLY A 53 -7.49 -8.74 -24.82
C GLY A 53 -6.82 -10.09 -25.08
N ILE A 54 -5.49 -10.24 -24.90
CA ILE A 54 -4.79 -11.52 -25.04
C ILE A 54 -5.24 -12.52 -23.96
N GLY A 55 -5.72 -12.03 -22.81
CA GLY A 55 -6.10 -12.90 -21.69
C GLY A 55 -4.96 -13.13 -20.71
N LYS A 56 -4.15 -12.11 -20.42
CA LYS A 56 -3.01 -12.11 -19.48
C LYS A 56 -3.34 -12.83 -18.17
N THR A 57 -4.49 -12.52 -17.59
CA THR A 57 -4.91 -13.08 -16.30
C THR A 57 -4.91 -14.61 -16.30
N TRP A 58 -5.43 -15.23 -17.35
CA TRP A 58 -5.46 -16.68 -17.48
C TRP A 58 -4.08 -17.23 -17.80
N ALA A 59 -3.30 -16.51 -18.61
CA ALA A 59 -1.94 -16.90 -18.96
C ALA A 59 -1.01 -17.00 -17.75
N TYR A 60 -1.20 -16.20 -16.69
CA TYR A 60 -0.39 -16.33 -15.49
C TYR A 60 -1.03 -17.20 -14.40
N LEU A 61 -2.36 -17.25 -14.29
CA LEU A 61 -3.02 -18.08 -13.27
C LEU A 61 -2.85 -19.58 -13.54
N VAL A 62 -2.94 -20.01 -14.80
CA VAL A 62 -2.83 -21.43 -15.17
C VAL A 62 -1.49 -22.01 -14.73
N PRO A 63 -0.31 -21.51 -15.16
CA PRO A 63 0.96 -22.06 -14.73
C PRO A 63 1.20 -21.90 -13.22
N ALA A 64 0.76 -20.81 -12.60
CA ALA A 64 0.90 -20.62 -11.17
C ALA A 64 0.12 -21.69 -10.37
N PHE A 65 -1.06 -22.12 -10.84
CA PHE A 65 -1.84 -23.16 -10.16
C PHE A 65 -1.30 -24.58 -10.41
N ILE A 66 -0.75 -24.81 -11.61
CA ILE A 66 -0.14 -26.12 -11.97
C ILE A 66 1.14 -26.36 -11.17
N GLN A 67 1.99 -25.34 -11.09
CA GLN A 67 3.26 -25.43 -10.37
C GLN A 67 3.06 -25.55 -8.85
N GLY A 68 1.98 -24.97 -8.33
CA GLY A 68 1.69 -24.99 -6.90
C GLY A 68 2.60 -24.05 -6.11
N GLY A 69 2.68 -24.29 -4.79
CA GLY A 69 3.33 -23.37 -3.87
C GLY A 69 2.45 -22.17 -3.51
N LYS A 70 3.00 -21.24 -2.74
CA LYS A 70 2.31 -20.02 -2.36
C LYS A 70 2.50 -18.92 -3.41
N VAL A 71 1.40 -18.39 -3.92
CA VAL A 71 1.39 -17.38 -4.99
C VAL A 71 0.87 -16.06 -4.45
N LEU A 72 1.63 -14.98 -4.66
CA LEU A 72 1.22 -13.62 -4.35
C LEU A 72 0.98 -12.86 -5.67
N ILE A 73 -0.25 -12.38 -5.87
CA ILE A 73 -0.62 -11.62 -7.07
C ILE A 73 -0.90 -10.18 -6.68
N SER A 74 -0.11 -9.26 -7.23
CA SER A 74 -0.23 -7.83 -7.01
C SER A 74 -0.79 -7.15 -8.26
N THR A 75 -1.87 -6.35 -8.11
CA THR A 75 -2.53 -5.63 -9.19
C THR A 75 -2.45 -4.12 -9.00
N GLY A 76 -2.66 -3.34 -10.07
CA GLY A 76 -2.54 -1.88 -10.01
C GLY A 76 -3.63 -1.18 -9.19
N THR A 77 -4.88 -1.65 -9.27
CA THR A 77 -6.03 -0.96 -8.66
C THR A 77 -6.90 -1.89 -7.83
N ARG A 78 -7.72 -1.31 -6.92
CA ARG A 78 -8.70 -2.07 -6.14
C ARG A 78 -9.74 -2.77 -7.02
N THR A 79 -10.21 -2.10 -8.05
CA THR A 79 -11.19 -2.67 -8.99
C THR A 79 -10.66 -3.91 -9.69
N LEU A 80 -9.40 -3.88 -10.16
CA LEU A 80 -8.75 -5.04 -10.77
C LEU A 80 -8.53 -6.15 -9.73
N GLN A 81 -8.17 -5.81 -8.50
CA GLN A 81 -8.02 -6.74 -7.39
C GLN A 81 -9.35 -7.48 -7.10
N ASP A 82 -10.46 -6.75 -7.00
CA ASP A 82 -11.78 -7.31 -6.76
C ASP A 82 -12.25 -8.17 -7.95
N GLN A 83 -12.01 -7.72 -9.17
CA GLN A 83 -12.33 -8.46 -10.40
C GLN A 83 -11.55 -9.77 -10.47
N LEU A 84 -10.26 -9.74 -10.24
CA LEU A 84 -9.39 -10.93 -10.23
C LEU A 84 -9.88 -11.93 -9.19
N PHE A 85 -10.12 -11.47 -7.95
CA PHE A 85 -10.50 -12.32 -6.83
C PHE A 85 -11.91 -12.91 -6.97
N ALA A 86 -12.91 -12.07 -7.33
CA ALA A 86 -14.31 -12.48 -7.34
C ALA A 86 -14.74 -13.18 -8.62
N ARG A 87 -14.06 -12.93 -9.75
CA ARG A 87 -14.48 -13.42 -11.07
C ARG A 87 -13.47 -14.38 -11.70
N ASP A 88 -12.23 -13.94 -11.85
CA ASP A 88 -11.27 -14.63 -12.72
C ASP A 88 -10.66 -15.85 -12.01
N LEU A 89 -10.23 -15.68 -10.79
CA LEU A 89 -9.61 -16.71 -9.96
C LEU A 89 -10.56 -17.92 -9.69
N PRO A 90 -11.83 -17.72 -9.30
CA PRO A 90 -12.78 -18.85 -9.15
C PRO A 90 -13.01 -19.62 -10.45
N ARG A 91 -13.03 -18.93 -11.60
CA ARG A 91 -13.22 -19.57 -12.91
C ARG A 91 -12.03 -20.44 -13.30
N VAL A 92 -10.81 -19.92 -13.16
CA VAL A 92 -9.59 -20.69 -13.44
C VAL A 92 -9.51 -21.89 -12.49
N ARG A 93 -9.78 -21.69 -11.21
CA ARG A 93 -9.79 -22.77 -10.21
C ARG A 93 -10.79 -23.88 -10.56
N ALA A 94 -11.99 -23.51 -11.01
CA ALA A 94 -13.00 -24.47 -11.43
C ALA A 94 -12.59 -25.20 -12.72
N ALA A 95 -12.04 -24.50 -13.72
CA ALA A 95 -11.57 -25.08 -14.98
C ALA A 95 -10.45 -26.11 -14.77
N LEU A 96 -9.53 -25.82 -13.83
CA LEU A 96 -8.40 -26.69 -13.51
C LEU A 96 -8.73 -27.76 -12.46
N ALA A 97 -9.95 -27.75 -11.89
CA ALA A 97 -10.31 -28.54 -10.71
C ALA A 97 -9.25 -28.45 -9.59
N ALA A 98 -8.57 -27.31 -9.48
CA ALA A 98 -7.46 -27.12 -8.56
C ALA A 98 -7.97 -26.88 -7.11
N PRO A 99 -7.52 -27.65 -6.10
CA PRO A 99 -7.92 -27.48 -4.72
C PRO A 99 -7.15 -26.32 -4.05
N VAL A 100 -7.12 -25.16 -4.70
CA VAL A 100 -6.36 -23.98 -4.26
C VAL A 100 -7.24 -23.07 -3.43
N THR A 101 -6.76 -22.67 -2.25
CA THR A 101 -7.40 -21.67 -1.39
C THR A 101 -6.94 -20.27 -1.78
N ALA A 102 -7.84 -19.28 -1.69
CA ALA A 102 -7.51 -17.92 -2.07
C ALA A 102 -7.96 -16.90 -1.03
N ALA A 103 -7.15 -15.87 -0.81
CA ALA A 103 -7.47 -14.74 0.06
C ALA A 103 -7.26 -13.41 -0.66
N LEU A 104 -8.13 -12.46 -0.33
CA LEU A 104 -8.05 -11.08 -0.76
C LEU A 104 -7.58 -10.24 0.44
N LEU A 105 -6.45 -9.56 0.30
CA LEU A 105 -5.96 -8.68 1.34
C LEU A 105 -5.87 -7.23 0.84
N LYS A 106 -6.58 -6.35 1.50
CA LYS A 106 -6.59 -4.91 1.22
C LYS A 106 -5.89 -4.13 2.34
N GLY A 107 -5.51 -2.90 2.06
CA GLY A 107 -5.03 -1.98 3.09
C GLY A 107 -6.09 -1.72 4.17
N ARG A 108 -5.65 -1.46 5.41
CA ARG A 108 -6.52 -1.32 6.58
C ARG A 108 -7.65 -0.29 6.46
N GLY A 109 -7.45 0.78 5.69
CA GLY A 109 -8.49 1.78 5.38
C GLY A 109 -9.66 1.24 4.53
N ASN A 110 -9.63 -0.02 4.09
CA ASN A 110 -10.73 -0.67 3.42
C ASN A 110 -11.60 -1.52 4.36
N TYR A 111 -11.25 -1.63 5.63
CA TYR A 111 -11.98 -2.41 6.62
C TYR A 111 -12.58 -1.53 7.70
N VAL A 112 -13.79 -1.83 8.13
CA VAL A 112 -14.41 -1.20 9.29
C VAL A 112 -13.55 -1.47 10.53
N CYS A 113 -13.27 -0.44 11.31
CA CYS A 113 -12.57 -0.55 12.59
C CYS A 113 -13.58 -0.52 13.74
N HIS A 114 -13.75 -1.62 14.44
CA HIS A 114 -14.66 -1.69 15.60
C HIS A 114 -14.32 -0.65 16.68
N TYR A 115 -13.03 -0.40 16.93
CA TYR A 115 -12.60 0.58 17.92
C TYR A 115 -13.05 2.00 17.56
N HIS A 116 -12.83 2.43 16.31
CA HIS A 116 -13.27 3.74 15.85
C HIS A 116 -14.79 3.84 15.73
N LEU A 117 -15.44 2.73 15.36
CA LEU A 117 -16.90 2.67 15.29
C LEU A 117 -17.54 2.85 16.70
N ASP A 118 -17.03 2.14 17.71
CA ASP A 118 -17.49 2.27 19.10
C ASP A 118 -17.27 3.69 19.63
N ARG A 119 -16.13 4.31 19.36
CA ARG A 119 -15.85 5.70 19.76
C ARG A 119 -16.81 6.70 19.13
N LEU A 120 -17.11 6.52 17.84
CA LEU A 120 -18.04 7.41 17.13
C LEU A 120 -19.49 7.27 17.64
N GLN A 121 -19.89 6.06 18.09
CA GLN A 121 -21.17 5.82 18.73
C GLN A 121 -21.31 6.58 20.05
N GLY A 122 -20.24 6.72 20.82
CA GLY A 122 -20.21 7.47 22.08
C GLY A 122 -20.29 8.98 21.89
N ASP A 123 -20.07 9.48 20.68
CA ASP A 123 -20.04 10.91 20.37
C ASP A 123 -20.86 11.26 19.09
N GLU A 124 -22.14 10.96 19.11
CA GLU A 124 -23.03 11.29 18.00
C GLU A 124 -23.11 12.81 17.72
N ARG A 125 -22.73 13.66 18.68
CA ARG A 125 -22.68 15.12 18.50
C ARG A 125 -21.58 15.54 17.51
N ALA A 126 -20.61 14.67 17.27
CA ALA A 126 -19.57 14.89 16.28
C ALA A 126 -20.08 14.72 14.84
N LEU A 127 -21.27 14.13 14.62
CA LEU A 127 -21.85 13.94 13.29
C LEU A 127 -22.49 15.24 12.78
N LYS A 128 -22.13 15.62 11.56
CA LYS A 128 -22.48 16.93 10.98
C LYS A 128 -23.86 16.93 10.28
N SER A 129 -24.39 15.75 9.91
CA SER A 129 -25.59 15.65 9.10
C SER A 129 -26.44 14.41 9.43
N ARG A 130 -27.73 14.48 9.07
CA ARG A 130 -28.66 13.33 9.16
C ARG A 130 -28.20 12.17 8.26
N SER A 131 -27.57 12.46 7.14
CA SER A 131 -27.01 11.48 6.23
C SER A 131 -25.88 10.68 6.91
N GLU A 132 -24.95 11.36 7.59
CA GLU A 132 -23.88 10.68 8.35
C GLU A 132 -24.45 9.77 9.45
N ILE A 133 -25.49 10.19 10.16
CA ILE A 133 -26.16 9.36 11.17
C ILE A 133 -26.75 8.10 10.54
N GLN A 134 -27.39 8.22 9.38
CA GLN A 134 -27.94 7.07 8.66
C GLN A 134 -26.84 6.13 8.19
N GLN A 135 -25.77 6.67 7.59
CA GLN A 135 -24.61 5.91 7.16
C GLN A 135 -23.94 5.18 8.33
N LEU A 136 -23.76 5.86 9.47
CA LEU A 136 -23.22 5.22 10.67
C LEU A 136 -24.05 4.01 11.11
N ARG A 137 -25.37 4.12 11.13
CA ARG A 137 -26.26 3.00 11.49
C ARG A 137 -26.13 1.84 10.51
N GLN A 138 -26.04 2.13 9.21
CA GLN A 138 -25.81 1.09 8.19
C GLN A 138 -24.48 0.37 8.40
N ILE A 139 -23.40 1.12 8.68
CA ILE A 139 -22.08 0.57 8.97
C ILE A 139 -22.09 -0.27 10.26
N GLN A 140 -22.82 0.14 11.29
CA GLN A 140 -22.97 -0.60 12.54
C GLN A 140 -23.63 -1.97 12.31
N VAL A 141 -24.76 -1.99 11.59
CA VAL A 141 -25.44 -3.24 11.24
C VAL A 141 -24.52 -4.14 10.41
N PHE A 142 -23.86 -3.55 9.40
CA PHE A 142 -22.91 -4.27 8.56
C PHE A 142 -21.75 -4.86 9.38
N ALA A 143 -21.13 -4.09 10.26
CA ALA A 143 -20.02 -4.57 11.10
C ALA A 143 -20.43 -5.74 12.03
N GLY A 144 -21.69 -5.78 12.44
CA GLY A 144 -22.24 -6.86 13.28
C GLY A 144 -22.48 -8.17 12.54
N ILE A 145 -22.70 -8.15 11.23
CA ILE A 145 -23.05 -9.33 10.42
C ILE A 145 -21.96 -9.72 9.41
N SER A 146 -21.08 -8.79 9.03
CA SER A 146 -20.04 -9.02 8.04
C SER A 146 -18.98 -9.98 8.57
N LYS A 147 -18.51 -10.87 7.69
CA LYS A 147 -17.35 -11.73 7.95
C LYS A 147 -16.05 -11.05 7.58
N THR A 148 -16.07 -10.18 6.57
CA THR A 148 -14.91 -9.51 6.00
C THR A 148 -14.67 -8.13 6.61
N GLY A 149 -15.73 -7.38 6.91
CA GLY A 149 -15.68 -5.97 7.28
C GLY A 149 -15.19 -5.06 6.16
N ASP A 150 -15.09 -5.56 4.92
CA ASP A 150 -14.68 -4.77 3.76
C ASP A 150 -15.78 -3.77 3.40
N ARG A 151 -15.45 -2.48 3.37
CA ARG A 151 -16.39 -1.41 3.03
C ARG A 151 -16.98 -1.54 1.62
N GLY A 152 -16.26 -2.19 0.70
CA GLY A 152 -16.74 -2.49 -0.65
C GLY A 152 -17.95 -3.42 -0.68
N ASP A 153 -18.19 -4.20 0.39
CA ASP A 153 -19.36 -5.07 0.52
C ASP A 153 -20.62 -4.31 0.95
N LEU A 154 -20.50 -3.03 1.34
CA LEU A 154 -21.61 -2.20 1.79
C LEU A 154 -22.00 -1.14 0.74
N ALA A 155 -22.68 -1.56 -0.31
CA ALA A 155 -23.07 -0.69 -1.43
C ALA A 155 -23.99 0.47 -1.05
N GLN A 156 -24.67 0.43 0.11
CA GLN A 156 -25.57 1.46 0.58
C GLN A 156 -24.87 2.73 1.07
N VAL A 157 -23.57 2.64 1.38
CA VAL A 157 -22.75 3.80 1.77
C VAL A 157 -21.76 4.08 0.66
N PRO A 158 -21.78 5.26 0.02
CA PRO A 158 -20.85 5.61 -1.06
C PRO A 158 -19.40 5.43 -0.62
N GLU A 159 -18.53 4.97 -1.54
CA GLU A 159 -17.12 4.72 -1.22
C GLU A 159 -16.35 6.00 -0.85
N ASP A 160 -16.78 7.15 -1.35
CA ASP A 160 -16.21 8.49 -1.09
C ASP A 160 -16.83 9.18 0.12
N ALA A 161 -17.79 8.56 0.82
CA ALA A 161 -18.43 9.15 1.99
C ALA A 161 -17.42 9.45 3.11
N GLU A 162 -17.47 10.68 3.64
CA GLU A 162 -16.56 11.14 4.70
C GLU A 162 -16.60 10.26 5.96
N ILE A 163 -17.73 9.59 6.22
CA ILE A 163 -17.90 8.71 7.38
C ILE A 163 -16.85 7.60 7.41
N TRP A 164 -16.37 7.13 6.24
CA TRP A 164 -15.36 6.07 6.17
C TRP A 164 -14.04 6.45 6.84
N GLN A 165 -13.63 7.73 6.73
CA GLN A 165 -12.42 8.22 7.40
C GLN A 165 -12.50 8.15 8.93
N ARG A 166 -13.72 8.08 9.47
CA ARG A 166 -13.97 8.08 10.91
C ARG A 166 -14.18 6.69 11.51
N VAL A 167 -14.55 5.71 10.66
CA VAL A 167 -14.85 4.33 11.08
C VAL A 167 -13.87 3.29 10.53
N THR A 168 -12.85 3.71 9.78
CA THR A 168 -11.71 2.89 9.37
C THR A 168 -10.45 3.32 10.11
N SER A 169 -9.35 2.60 9.93
CA SER A 169 -8.07 2.95 10.57
C SER A 169 -6.99 3.26 9.54
N THR A 170 -6.05 4.11 9.94
CA THR A 170 -4.80 4.39 9.23
C THR A 170 -3.62 3.77 9.98
N ARG A 171 -2.40 3.89 9.43
CA ARG A 171 -1.18 3.45 10.14
C ARG A 171 -1.00 4.24 11.44
N GLU A 172 -1.31 5.52 11.38
CA GLU A 172 -1.07 6.50 12.45
C GLU A 172 -2.05 6.36 13.62
N ASN A 173 -3.33 6.00 13.34
CA ASN A 173 -4.39 5.95 14.36
C ASN A 173 -4.75 4.54 14.84
N CYS A 174 -4.10 3.48 14.31
CA CYS A 174 -4.34 2.11 14.73
C CYS A 174 -3.51 1.75 15.96
N LEU A 175 -4.16 1.27 17.01
CA LEU A 175 -3.52 0.88 18.27
C LEU A 175 -2.74 -0.44 18.20
N GLY A 176 -2.79 -1.14 17.07
CA GLY A 176 -2.04 -2.41 16.90
C GLY A 176 -2.44 -3.45 17.92
N GLN A 177 -1.45 -4.08 18.56
CA GLN A 177 -1.65 -5.12 19.58
C GLN A 177 -2.35 -4.61 20.86
N GLU A 178 -2.23 -3.31 21.16
CA GLU A 178 -2.83 -2.68 22.34
C GLU A 178 -4.32 -2.37 22.13
N CYS A 179 -4.89 -2.71 20.96
CA CYS A 179 -6.27 -2.41 20.65
C CYS A 179 -7.24 -3.29 21.47
N PRO A 180 -8.18 -2.71 22.24
CA PRO A 180 -9.14 -3.49 23.02
C PRO A 180 -10.08 -4.34 22.16
N ARG A 181 -10.18 -4.02 20.85
CA ARG A 181 -11.00 -4.76 19.86
C ARG A 181 -10.16 -5.66 18.95
N ILE A 182 -8.93 -6.00 19.34
CA ILE A 182 -7.99 -6.78 18.50
C ILE A 182 -8.55 -8.16 18.10
N ARG A 183 -9.30 -8.81 18.99
CA ARG A 183 -9.88 -10.15 18.75
C ARG A 183 -10.93 -10.16 17.63
N ASP A 184 -11.66 -9.05 17.49
CA ASP A 184 -12.72 -8.89 16.48
C ASP A 184 -12.23 -8.18 15.22
N CYS A 185 -10.98 -7.70 15.22
CA CYS A 185 -10.41 -6.87 14.17
C CYS A 185 -10.44 -7.54 12.79
N PHE A 186 -11.15 -6.95 11.85
CA PHE A 186 -11.26 -7.45 10.47
C PHE A 186 -9.90 -7.47 9.74
N VAL A 187 -9.04 -6.49 9.99
CA VAL A 187 -7.69 -6.45 9.40
C VAL A 187 -6.86 -7.66 9.87
N VAL A 188 -6.91 -7.99 11.17
CA VAL A 188 -6.20 -9.15 11.73
C VAL A 188 -6.75 -10.45 11.14
N LYS A 189 -8.07 -10.58 11.03
CA LYS A 189 -8.71 -11.75 10.41
C LYS A 189 -8.30 -11.90 8.94
N ALA A 190 -8.33 -10.82 8.17
CA ALA A 190 -7.94 -10.84 6.76
C ALA A 190 -6.46 -11.21 6.56
N ARG A 191 -5.55 -10.69 7.40
CA ARG A 191 -4.14 -11.08 7.37
C ARG A 191 -3.93 -12.55 7.69
N ARG A 192 -4.61 -13.07 8.71
CA ARG A 192 -4.54 -14.48 9.04
C ARG A 192 -5.01 -15.37 7.88
N GLN A 193 -6.11 -15.01 7.23
CA GLN A 193 -6.60 -15.71 6.04
C GLN A 193 -5.56 -15.66 4.90
N ALA A 194 -4.89 -14.53 4.69
CA ALA A 194 -3.82 -14.41 3.70
C ALA A 194 -2.61 -15.29 4.04
N GLN A 195 -2.25 -15.42 5.33
CA GLN A 195 -1.18 -16.32 5.75
C GLN A 195 -1.51 -17.79 5.49
N GLU A 196 -2.77 -18.19 5.62
CA GLU A 196 -3.24 -19.57 5.46
C GLU A 196 -3.52 -19.95 4.00
N ALA A 197 -3.79 -18.97 3.11
CA ALA A 197 -4.17 -19.21 1.71
C ALA A 197 -3.00 -19.57 0.81
N ASP A 198 -3.27 -20.39 -0.22
CA ASP A 198 -2.31 -20.75 -1.27
C ASP A 198 -2.07 -19.58 -2.24
N VAL A 199 -3.13 -18.81 -2.55
CA VAL A 199 -3.07 -17.64 -3.42
C VAL A 199 -3.54 -16.40 -2.68
N VAL A 200 -2.74 -15.35 -2.68
CA VAL A 200 -3.07 -14.08 -2.04
C VAL A 200 -3.10 -12.97 -3.08
N VAL A 201 -4.24 -12.29 -3.18
CA VAL A 201 -4.41 -11.15 -4.08
C VAL A 201 -4.29 -9.85 -3.28
N VAL A 202 -3.38 -8.99 -3.71
CA VAL A 202 -3.10 -7.67 -3.12
C VAL A 202 -3.08 -6.59 -4.20
N ASN A 203 -2.94 -5.33 -3.81
CA ASN A 203 -2.57 -4.28 -4.76
C ASN A 203 -1.11 -3.84 -4.57
N HIS A 204 -0.55 -3.19 -5.59
CA HIS A 204 0.84 -2.71 -5.57
C HIS A 204 1.15 -1.83 -4.36
N ALA A 205 0.19 -1.02 -3.93
CA ALA A 205 0.34 -0.15 -2.77
C ALA A 205 0.56 -0.95 -1.47
N LEU A 206 -0.21 -2.03 -1.27
CA LEU A 206 -0.04 -2.88 -0.08
C LEU A 206 1.25 -3.69 -0.16
N PHE A 207 1.63 -4.16 -1.35
CA PHE A 207 2.88 -4.86 -1.58
C PHE A 207 4.08 -3.95 -1.24
N MET A 208 4.10 -2.71 -1.75
CA MET A 208 5.17 -1.75 -1.43
C MET A 208 5.19 -1.36 0.05
N ALA A 209 4.02 -1.26 0.70
CA ALA A 209 3.96 -1.02 2.14
C ALA A 209 4.57 -2.17 2.96
N ASP A 210 4.39 -3.42 2.52
CA ASP A 210 5.03 -4.59 3.14
C ASP A 210 6.55 -4.55 3.00
N LEU A 211 7.06 -4.23 1.80
CA LEU A 211 8.51 -4.09 1.57
C LEU A 211 9.15 -3.07 2.51
N VAL A 212 8.52 -1.89 2.65
CA VAL A 212 9.03 -0.84 3.57
C VAL A 212 9.08 -1.35 5.01
N LEU A 213 8.04 -2.07 5.45
CA LEU A 213 7.99 -2.59 6.83
C LEU A 213 9.03 -3.69 7.07
N ARG A 214 9.29 -4.52 6.09
CA ARG A 214 10.37 -5.55 6.15
C ARG A 214 11.75 -4.90 6.24
N GLU A 215 12.03 -3.86 5.46
CA GLU A 215 13.28 -3.10 5.55
C GLU A 215 13.46 -2.42 6.93
N GLU A 216 12.36 -1.97 7.55
CA GLU A 216 12.36 -1.40 8.90
C GLU A 216 12.45 -2.47 10.01
N GLY A 217 12.46 -3.76 9.68
CA GLY A 217 12.46 -4.87 10.64
C GLY A 217 11.14 -5.01 11.43
N VAL A 218 10.06 -4.46 10.89
CA VAL A 218 8.72 -4.56 11.47
C VAL A 218 8.01 -5.80 10.90
N THR A 219 7.05 -6.33 11.65
CA THR A 219 6.27 -7.54 11.29
C THR A 219 5.73 -7.49 9.86
N ASP A 220 5.87 -8.58 9.12
CA ASP A 220 5.38 -8.78 7.77
C ASP A 220 3.85 -8.61 7.67
N LEU A 221 3.38 -7.89 6.65
CA LEU A 221 1.96 -7.79 6.33
C LEU A 221 1.50 -8.95 5.45
N LEU A 222 2.39 -9.39 4.54
CA LEU A 222 2.14 -10.40 3.53
C LEU A 222 2.88 -11.69 3.89
N PRO A 223 2.34 -12.86 3.50
CA PRO A 223 3.07 -14.10 3.64
C PRO A 223 4.30 -14.14 2.73
N GLU A 224 5.25 -15.01 3.06
CA GLU A 224 6.26 -15.44 2.10
C GLU A 224 5.58 -16.15 0.93
N ALA A 225 6.12 -15.98 -0.26
CA ALA A 225 5.56 -16.56 -1.47
C ALA A 225 6.65 -17.17 -2.35
N ASP A 226 6.34 -18.32 -2.95
CA ASP A 226 7.23 -19.00 -3.90
C ASP A 226 7.20 -18.28 -5.26
N THR A 227 6.04 -17.71 -5.62
CA THR A 227 5.82 -16.98 -6.87
C THR A 227 5.16 -15.63 -6.60
N VAL A 228 5.73 -14.57 -7.15
CA VAL A 228 5.16 -13.21 -7.10
C VAL A 228 4.83 -12.75 -8.51
N ILE A 229 3.56 -12.37 -8.74
CA ILE A 229 3.07 -11.89 -10.04
C ILE A 229 2.65 -10.43 -9.90
N PHE A 230 3.22 -9.56 -10.72
CA PHE A 230 2.82 -8.16 -10.84
C PHE A 230 2.00 -7.96 -12.11
N ASP A 231 0.69 -7.84 -11.97
CA ASP A 231 -0.21 -7.50 -13.07
C ASP A 231 -0.27 -5.99 -13.24
N GLU A 232 -0.22 -5.50 -14.49
CA GLU A 232 -0.08 -4.07 -14.82
C GLU A 232 1.19 -3.43 -14.20
N ALA A 233 2.32 -4.14 -14.34
CA ALA A 233 3.61 -3.78 -13.74
C ALA A 233 4.13 -2.39 -14.11
N HIS A 234 3.66 -1.79 -15.21
CA HIS A 234 3.95 -0.41 -15.59
C HIS A 234 3.57 0.64 -14.54
N GLN A 235 2.69 0.28 -13.58
CA GLN A 235 2.30 1.16 -12.46
C GLN A 235 3.24 1.06 -11.25
N LEU A 236 4.17 0.09 -11.23
CA LEU A 236 5.07 -0.13 -10.11
C LEU A 236 6.01 1.05 -9.83
N PRO A 237 6.65 1.70 -10.84
CA PRO A 237 7.56 2.81 -10.58
C PRO A 237 6.88 3.96 -9.84
N ASP A 238 5.70 4.37 -10.26
CA ASP A 238 4.93 5.44 -9.60
C ASP A 238 4.51 5.03 -8.18
N THR A 239 4.11 3.78 -7.99
CA THR A 239 3.72 3.26 -6.68
C THR A 239 4.93 3.14 -5.76
N ALA A 240 6.05 2.62 -6.24
CA ALA A 240 7.29 2.55 -5.49
C ALA A 240 7.78 3.93 -5.04
N THR A 241 7.76 4.90 -5.94
CA THR A 241 8.12 6.29 -5.62
C THR A 241 7.27 6.86 -4.47
N ARG A 242 5.99 6.53 -4.40
CA ARG A 242 5.11 6.98 -3.31
C ARG A 242 5.41 6.31 -1.98
N PHE A 243 5.77 5.03 -1.99
CA PHE A 243 5.94 4.23 -0.76
C PHE A 243 7.37 4.24 -0.24
N LEU A 244 8.36 4.17 -1.12
CA LEU A 244 9.78 4.23 -0.76
C LEU A 244 10.27 5.69 -0.63
N GLY A 245 9.54 6.62 -1.24
CA GLY A 245 9.79 8.05 -1.09
C GLY A 245 9.35 8.58 0.27
N SER A 246 9.99 9.64 0.74
CA SER A 246 9.57 10.36 1.94
C SER A 246 8.66 11.52 1.54
N SER A 247 7.45 11.56 2.07
CA SER A 247 6.50 12.64 1.81
C SER A 247 5.84 13.14 3.09
N VAL A 248 5.49 14.43 3.12
CA VAL A 248 4.65 15.05 4.14
C VAL A 248 3.52 15.77 3.42
N SER A 249 2.27 15.50 3.83
CA SER A 249 1.10 16.17 3.27
C SER A 249 0.44 17.09 4.29
N THR A 250 -0.21 18.16 3.82
CA THR A 250 -0.99 19.04 4.69
C THR A 250 -2.12 18.30 5.39
N HIS A 251 -2.72 17.29 4.75
CA HIS A 251 -3.75 16.44 5.38
C HIS A 251 -3.18 15.69 6.59
N GLN A 252 -2.01 15.08 6.45
CA GLN A 252 -1.34 14.37 7.54
C GLN A 252 -1.01 15.31 8.71
N LEU A 253 -0.58 16.54 8.43
CA LEU A 253 -0.32 17.55 9.46
C LEU A 253 -1.60 17.95 10.21
N MET A 254 -2.71 18.14 9.48
CA MET A 254 -4.01 18.47 10.08
C MET A 254 -4.57 17.32 10.92
N ASP A 255 -4.42 16.08 10.48
CA ASP A 255 -4.84 14.90 11.25
C ASP A 255 -3.99 14.73 12.51
N PHE A 256 -2.69 14.96 12.41
CA PHE A 256 -1.79 14.96 13.56
C PHE A 256 -2.18 16.06 14.58
N GLY A 257 -2.48 17.28 14.11
CA GLY A 257 -2.95 18.37 14.96
C GLY A 257 -4.23 18.01 15.73
N ARG A 258 -5.19 17.38 15.06
CA ARG A 258 -6.44 16.92 15.71
C ARG A 258 -6.18 15.77 16.70
N ALA A 259 -5.35 14.80 16.32
CA ALA A 259 -5.05 13.66 17.18
C ALA A 259 -4.36 14.09 18.47
N LEU A 260 -3.36 14.99 18.39
CA LEU A 260 -2.65 15.51 19.54
C LEU A 260 -3.59 16.32 20.46
N GLU A 261 -4.49 17.15 19.91
CA GLU A 261 -5.43 17.94 20.70
C GLU A 261 -6.40 17.04 21.46
N VAL A 262 -7.01 16.07 20.77
CA VAL A 262 -7.96 15.14 21.37
C VAL A 262 -7.30 14.30 22.47
N ALA A 263 -6.14 13.71 22.18
CA ALA A 263 -5.43 12.89 23.15
C ALA A 263 -4.90 13.73 24.33
N GLY A 264 -4.35 14.91 24.05
CA GLY A 264 -3.82 15.82 25.06
C GLY A 264 -4.88 16.31 26.03
N LEU A 265 -6.04 16.77 25.52
CA LEU A 265 -7.16 17.24 26.36
C LEU A 265 -7.80 16.11 27.17
N ALA A 266 -7.83 14.88 26.61
CA ALA A 266 -8.43 13.73 27.28
C ALA A 266 -7.55 13.17 28.42
N TYR A 267 -6.23 13.07 28.19
CA TYR A 267 -5.35 12.27 29.08
C TYR A 267 -4.20 13.05 29.70
N ALA A 268 -3.91 14.28 29.25
CA ALA A 268 -2.78 15.08 29.73
C ALA A 268 -3.08 16.58 29.73
N ARG A 269 -4.28 16.96 30.14
CA ARG A 269 -4.82 18.32 30.00
C ARG A 269 -3.95 19.44 30.58
N GLU A 270 -3.25 19.17 31.69
CA GLU A 270 -2.43 20.16 32.37
C GLU A 270 -1.00 20.26 31.82
N ALA A 271 -0.59 19.33 30.96
CA ALA A 271 0.80 19.23 30.50
C ALA A 271 1.15 20.31 29.46
N ALA A 272 0.18 20.71 28.64
CA ALA A 272 0.35 21.75 27.64
C ALA A 272 -1.00 22.40 27.28
N LYS A 273 -0.96 23.53 26.61
CA LYS A 273 -2.15 24.18 26.01
C LYS A 273 -2.42 23.52 24.64
N TRP A 274 -2.94 22.29 24.67
CA TRP A 274 -3.08 21.43 23.49
C TRP A 274 -3.79 22.08 22.30
N SER A 275 -4.86 22.88 22.57
CA SER A 275 -5.55 23.62 21.51
C SER A 275 -4.71 24.73 20.89
N ASP A 276 -3.79 25.35 21.64
CA ASP A 276 -2.88 26.34 21.09
C ASP A 276 -1.78 25.67 20.26
N VAL A 277 -1.26 24.51 20.73
CA VAL A 277 -0.27 23.70 19.99
C VAL A 277 -0.87 23.23 18.66
N SER A 278 -2.09 22.68 18.68
CA SER A 278 -2.80 22.25 17.47
C SER A 278 -3.00 23.40 16.49
N ARG A 279 -3.49 24.55 17.00
CA ARG A 279 -3.74 25.75 16.17
C ARG A 279 -2.45 26.28 15.53
N HIS A 280 -1.36 26.32 16.28
CA HIS A 280 -0.07 26.76 15.76
C HIS A 280 0.43 25.87 14.61
N LEU A 281 0.33 24.57 14.80
CA LEU A 281 0.65 23.60 13.74
C LEU A 281 -0.22 23.77 12.49
N GLU A 282 -1.53 23.91 12.68
CA GLU A 282 -2.48 24.13 11.57
C GLU A 282 -2.19 25.41 10.82
N THR A 283 -1.86 26.49 11.55
CA THR A 283 -1.54 27.78 10.95
C THR A 283 -0.29 27.68 10.11
N ALA A 284 0.80 27.13 10.64
CA ALA A 284 2.06 26.95 9.91
C ALA A 284 1.88 26.05 8.66
N ALA A 285 1.07 24.98 8.76
CA ALA A 285 0.78 24.13 7.60
C ALA A 285 -0.01 24.86 6.51
N ARG A 286 -0.93 25.74 6.87
CA ARG A 286 -1.70 26.57 5.92
C ARG A 286 -0.85 27.66 5.29
N GLU A 287 0.04 28.28 6.04
CA GLU A 287 0.96 29.30 5.53
C GLU A 287 1.90 28.71 4.49
N LEU A 288 2.55 27.56 4.76
CA LEU A 288 3.36 26.86 3.77
C LEU A 288 2.56 26.53 2.50
N ARG A 289 1.31 26.06 2.66
CA ARG A 289 0.44 25.78 1.52
C ARG A 289 0.12 27.03 0.71
N LEU A 290 -0.10 28.19 1.35
CA LEU A 290 -0.37 29.46 0.66
C LEU A 290 0.83 29.91 -0.16
N VAL A 291 2.03 29.79 0.37
CA VAL A 291 3.27 30.07 -0.37
C VAL A 291 3.41 29.16 -1.59
N CYS A 292 2.97 27.89 -1.47
CA CYS A 292 2.97 26.95 -2.59
C CYS A 292 1.79 27.11 -3.57
N ALA A 293 0.79 27.95 -3.29
CA ALA A 293 -0.39 28.09 -4.15
C ALA A 293 -0.12 28.46 -5.61
N PRO A 294 0.91 29.26 -5.96
CA PRO A 294 1.25 29.52 -7.36
C PRO A 294 1.61 28.24 -8.14
N LEU A 295 2.12 27.19 -7.47
CA LEU A 295 2.49 25.92 -8.09
C LEU A 295 1.28 25.12 -8.58
N ASP A 296 0.07 25.36 -8.03
CA ASP A 296 -1.16 24.72 -8.48
C ASP A 296 -1.52 25.02 -9.95
N ARG A 297 -0.93 26.06 -10.50
CA ARG A 297 -1.10 26.48 -11.90
C ARG A 297 -0.11 25.81 -12.86
N MET A 298 0.89 25.08 -12.35
CA MET A 298 1.89 24.41 -13.16
C MET A 298 1.35 23.11 -13.79
N PRO A 299 1.77 22.77 -15.03
CA PRO A 299 1.42 21.50 -15.65
C PRO A 299 1.83 20.31 -14.77
N GLY A 300 0.90 19.37 -14.56
CA GLY A 300 1.14 18.19 -13.74
C GLY A 300 1.15 18.43 -12.22
N ARG A 301 0.99 19.66 -11.75
CA ARG A 301 1.00 20.04 -10.32
C ARG A 301 2.22 19.51 -9.55
N LYS A 302 3.35 19.36 -10.23
CA LYS A 302 4.63 18.94 -9.66
C LYS A 302 5.65 20.06 -9.95
N ALA A 303 6.44 20.42 -8.95
CA ALA A 303 7.54 21.38 -9.10
C ALA A 303 8.75 20.87 -8.33
N THR A 304 9.94 21.15 -8.84
CA THR A 304 11.18 20.95 -8.12
C THR A 304 11.41 22.11 -7.14
N PHE A 305 12.34 21.94 -6.21
CA PHE A 305 12.66 22.97 -5.22
C PHE A 305 13.14 24.26 -5.90
N GLU A 306 13.90 24.14 -6.99
CA GLU A 306 14.41 25.28 -7.78
C GLU A 306 13.31 26.04 -8.54
N ALA A 307 12.14 25.42 -8.74
CA ALA A 307 11.01 26.02 -9.43
C ALA A 307 10.05 26.79 -8.50
N ILE A 308 10.36 26.87 -7.21
CA ILE A 308 9.53 27.61 -6.23
C ILE A 308 9.66 29.11 -6.51
N PRO A 309 8.54 29.84 -6.73
CA PRO A 309 8.59 31.25 -7.13
C PRO A 309 9.23 32.18 -6.10
N ASN A 310 9.03 31.95 -4.81
CA ASN A 310 9.53 32.76 -3.70
C ASN A 310 10.28 31.86 -2.71
N PRO A 311 11.56 31.52 -2.98
CA PRO A 311 12.30 30.57 -2.15
C PRO A 311 12.50 31.06 -0.70
N GLU A 312 12.67 32.36 -0.49
CA GLU A 312 12.86 32.95 0.86
C GLU A 312 11.59 32.78 1.72
N GLU A 313 10.42 33.16 1.18
CA GLU A 313 9.13 32.96 1.87
C GLU A 313 8.83 31.49 2.11
N PHE A 314 9.22 30.63 1.19
CA PHE A 314 9.06 29.19 1.32
C PHE A 314 9.93 28.63 2.45
N ASP A 315 11.20 29.05 2.52
CA ASP A 315 12.13 28.59 3.55
C ASP A 315 11.70 29.07 4.94
N GLU A 316 11.20 30.30 5.06
CA GLU A 316 10.63 30.83 6.30
C GLU A 316 9.38 30.04 6.74
N ALA A 317 8.44 29.81 5.83
CA ALA A 317 7.23 29.04 6.14
C ALA A 317 7.54 27.57 6.48
N LEU A 318 8.52 26.97 5.80
CA LEU A 318 9.00 25.63 6.09
C LEU A 318 9.68 25.55 7.46
N ALA A 319 10.50 26.52 7.82
CA ALA A 319 11.14 26.61 9.12
C ALA A 319 10.11 26.73 10.23
N ALA A 320 9.10 27.60 10.08
CA ALA A 320 7.99 27.76 11.03
C ALA A 320 7.20 26.47 11.21
N LEU A 321 6.91 25.75 10.11
CA LEU A 321 6.24 24.44 10.18
C LEU A 321 7.07 23.40 10.94
N ARG A 322 8.39 23.35 10.70
CA ARG A 322 9.28 22.43 11.40
C ARG A 322 9.31 22.73 12.90
N GLU A 323 9.39 23.98 13.29
CA GLU A 323 9.38 24.41 14.70
C GLU A 323 8.06 23.99 15.35
N ALA A 324 6.92 24.22 14.71
CA ALA A 324 5.61 23.85 15.21
C ALA A 324 5.47 22.31 15.40
N VAL A 325 5.97 21.51 14.44
CA VAL A 325 5.94 20.05 14.53
C VAL A 325 6.88 19.54 15.61
N ASP A 326 8.10 20.07 15.71
CA ASP A 326 9.08 19.68 16.72
C ASP A 326 8.57 20.02 18.13
N GLY A 327 7.98 21.20 18.33
CA GLY A 327 7.35 21.59 19.59
C GLY A 327 6.19 20.69 20.00
N ALA A 328 5.32 20.35 19.05
CA ALA A 328 4.22 19.42 19.28
C ALA A 328 4.71 18.00 19.63
N ALA A 329 5.71 17.49 18.92
CA ALA A 329 6.31 16.18 19.18
C ALA A 329 6.98 16.11 20.57
N GLN A 330 7.69 17.18 20.97
CA GLN A 330 8.31 17.27 22.30
C GLN A 330 7.27 17.30 23.42
N ALA A 331 6.20 18.10 23.26
CA ALA A 331 5.12 18.16 24.24
C ALA A 331 4.42 16.79 24.44
N LEU A 332 4.21 16.05 23.35
CA LEU A 332 3.64 14.70 23.41
C LEU A 332 4.61 13.68 24.01
N ALA A 333 5.90 13.74 23.66
CA ALA A 333 6.91 12.83 24.19
C ALA A 333 6.98 12.88 25.72
N ALA A 334 6.86 14.08 26.32
CA ALA A 334 6.89 14.28 27.77
C ALA A 334 5.73 13.58 28.53
N VAL A 335 4.66 13.19 27.84
CA VAL A 335 3.45 12.60 28.45
C VAL A 335 3.01 11.30 27.79
N SER A 336 3.77 10.78 26.84
CA SER A 336 3.42 9.64 25.99
C SER A 336 3.07 8.37 26.78
N GLU A 337 3.72 8.14 27.91
CA GLU A 337 3.53 6.95 28.76
C GLU A 337 2.16 6.92 29.47
N LYS A 338 1.45 8.06 29.54
CA LYS A 338 0.19 8.14 30.32
C LYS A 338 -0.97 7.42 29.63
N HIS A 339 -0.96 7.30 28.30
CA HIS A 339 -2.05 6.64 27.55
C HIS A 339 -1.60 6.21 26.15
N PRO A 340 -2.11 5.08 25.63
CA PRO A 340 -1.80 4.60 24.27
C PRO A 340 -2.06 5.61 23.15
N ASP A 341 -3.11 6.43 23.24
CA ASP A 341 -3.42 7.48 22.27
C ASP A 341 -2.34 8.58 22.27
N LEU A 342 -1.80 8.95 23.45
CA LEU A 342 -0.68 9.90 23.54
C LEU A 342 0.59 9.32 22.97
N MET A 343 0.86 8.05 23.21
CA MET A 343 2.01 7.35 22.65
C MET A 343 1.91 7.25 21.12
N ALA A 344 0.72 6.95 20.58
CA ALA A 344 0.49 6.92 19.14
C ALA A 344 0.70 8.30 18.50
N ALA A 345 0.17 9.36 19.12
CA ALA A 345 0.36 10.73 18.65
C ALA A 345 1.83 11.17 18.73
N ALA A 346 2.55 10.81 19.81
CA ALA A 346 3.98 11.11 19.95
C ALA A 346 4.82 10.43 18.85
N ARG A 347 4.53 9.17 18.54
CA ARG A 347 5.18 8.44 17.45
C ARG A 347 4.94 9.12 16.11
N SER A 348 3.69 9.47 15.82
CA SER A 348 3.33 10.18 14.58
C SER A 348 4.05 11.53 14.46
N GLY A 349 4.12 12.30 15.55
CA GLY A 349 4.85 13.57 15.58
C GLY A 349 6.33 13.41 15.31
N ALA A 350 6.98 12.41 15.91
CA ALA A 350 8.38 12.10 15.69
C ALA A 350 8.68 11.69 14.24
N GLU A 351 7.79 10.86 13.63
CA GLU A 351 7.91 10.47 12.23
C GLU A 351 7.78 11.66 11.28
N ILE A 352 6.79 12.53 11.49
CA ILE A 352 6.59 13.74 10.68
C ILE A 352 7.81 14.68 10.81
N SER A 353 8.30 14.92 12.03
CA SER A 353 9.50 15.72 12.28
C SER A 353 10.71 15.18 11.52
N ALA A 354 10.96 13.87 11.61
CA ALA A 354 12.06 13.22 10.90
C ALA A 354 11.95 13.34 9.36
N ARG A 355 10.73 13.23 8.81
CA ARG A 355 10.48 13.40 7.38
C ARG A 355 10.69 14.84 6.92
N LEU A 356 10.20 15.82 7.68
CA LEU A 356 10.42 17.24 7.39
C LEU A 356 11.90 17.62 7.43
N LYS A 357 12.67 17.08 8.38
CA LYS A 357 14.12 17.29 8.47
C LYS A 357 14.84 16.75 7.23
N ARG A 358 14.51 15.53 6.80
CA ARG A 358 15.09 14.94 5.58
C ARG A 358 14.75 15.74 4.33
N TRP A 359 13.50 16.19 4.21
CA TRP A 359 13.03 16.94 3.06
C TRP A 359 13.63 18.35 2.99
N ALA A 360 13.84 19.02 4.12
CA ALA A 360 14.41 20.36 4.21
C ALA A 360 15.95 20.40 4.13
N THR A 361 16.61 19.23 4.17
CA THR A 361 18.05 19.13 3.94
C THR A 361 18.23 18.68 2.48
N PRO A 362 18.49 19.62 1.53
CA PRO A 362 18.78 19.23 0.15
C PRO A 362 19.99 18.29 0.20
N GLY A 363 19.78 17.03 -0.15
CA GLY A 363 20.88 16.11 -0.26
C GLY A 363 21.88 16.68 -1.25
N ARG A 364 23.11 16.88 -0.84
CA ARG A 364 24.28 17.11 -1.73
C ARG A 364 24.53 15.89 -2.62
N GLY A 365 23.51 15.15 -3.00
CA GLY A 365 23.55 13.87 -3.70
C GLY A 365 22.80 13.84 -5.02
N GLY A 366 22.51 15.00 -5.64
CA GLY A 366 21.76 15.05 -6.90
C GLY A 366 22.39 15.92 -8.01
N ALA A 367 23.46 16.62 -7.75
CA ALA A 367 24.20 17.36 -8.79
C ALA A 367 25.64 16.82 -8.80
N GLY A 368 25.99 16.04 -9.80
CA GLY A 368 27.36 15.62 -10.07
C GLY A 368 27.61 14.12 -9.84
N ARG A 369 26.96 13.28 -10.62
CA ARG A 369 27.61 12.10 -11.17
C ARG A 369 27.78 12.36 -12.65
N ASP A 370 28.71 13.29 -12.91
CA ASP A 370 29.42 13.31 -14.16
C ASP A 370 30.15 11.99 -14.30
N ASP A 371 29.90 11.36 -15.42
CA ASP A 371 30.73 10.46 -16.19
C ASP A 371 32.14 10.20 -15.61
N GLU A 372 32.26 9.28 -14.67
CA GLU A 372 33.55 8.66 -14.41
C GLU A 372 33.34 7.15 -14.34
N GLY A 373 33.82 6.55 -15.40
CA GLY A 373 34.18 5.21 -15.71
C GLY A 373 33.91 4.12 -14.67
N TRP A 374 33.06 3.18 -15.03
CA TRP A 374 33.05 1.83 -14.45
C TRP A 374 34.41 1.18 -14.72
N GLY A 375 35.38 1.48 -13.86
CA GLY A 375 36.61 0.73 -13.74
C GLY A 375 36.28 -0.62 -13.12
N ARG A 376 36.55 -1.67 -13.87
CA ARG A 376 36.65 -3.03 -13.36
C ARG A 376 37.71 -3.08 -12.25
N ASP A 377 37.27 -3.37 -11.03
CA ASP A 377 38.13 -3.96 -10.03
C ASP A 377 37.41 -5.20 -9.46
N ASP A 378 37.96 -6.36 -9.88
CA ASP A 378 37.67 -7.67 -9.33
C ASP A 378 38.18 -7.75 -7.89
N GLN A 379 37.32 -7.50 -6.90
CA GLN A 379 37.50 -8.04 -5.55
C GLN A 379 36.11 -8.27 -4.93
N ALA A 380 35.79 -9.56 -4.77
CA ALA A 380 34.61 -10.02 -4.07
C ALA A 380 34.68 -9.59 -2.59
N PRO A 381 33.60 -8.97 -2.04
CA PRO A 381 33.49 -8.83 -0.61
C PRO A 381 32.95 -10.11 0.04
N ASP A 382 33.49 -10.38 1.20
CA ASP A 382 33.31 -11.53 2.06
C ASP A 382 31.85 -12.01 2.25
N SER A 383 31.73 -13.33 2.24
CA SER A 383 30.54 -14.17 2.30
C SER A 383 29.82 -14.21 3.68
N ALA A 384 29.85 -13.15 4.49
CA ALA A 384 29.26 -13.17 5.82
C ALA A 384 27.96 -12.37 5.99
N ALA A 385 27.52 -11.61 4.98
CA ALA A 385 26.29 -10.80 5.05
C ALA A 385 25.08 -11.38 4.29
N GLN A 386 25.23 -12.54 3.65
CA GLN A 386 24.19 -13.15 2.81
C GLN A 386 23.27 -14.15 3.51
N SER A 387 23.42 -14.39 4.81
CA SER A 387 22.64 -15.42 5.51
C SER A 387 21.45 -14.94 6.33
N ALA A 388 21.03 -13.68 6.21
CA ALA A 388 19.91 -13.12 6.99
C ALA A 388 18.65 -12.71 6.19
N LEU A 389 18.66 -12.88 4.87
CA LEU A 389 17.46 -12.68 4.03
C LEU A 389 16.98 -14.04 3.56
N GLY A 390 15.82 -14.47 4.06
CA GLY A 390 15.19 -15.73 3.64
C GLY A 390 15.01 -15.78 2.13
N ASP A 391 15.35 -16.95 1.55
CA ASP A 391 15.27 -17.29 0.13
C ASP A 391 13.80 -17.21 -0.35
N GLY A 392 13.29 -16.05 -0.81
CA GLY A 392 11.92 -16.11 -1.32
C GLY A 392 11.37 -14.87 -2.01
N LEU A 393 11.81 -13.65 -1.70
CA LEU A 393 11.31 -12.45 -2.36
C LEU A 393 12.43 -11.67 -3.07
N PRO A 394 12.17 -11.16 -4.29
CA PRO A 394 13.14 -10.29 -4.96
C PRO A 394 13.39 -9.04 -4.11
N THR A 395 14.65 -8.62 -4.02
CA THR A 395 15.00 -7.38 -3.31
C THR A 395 14.35 -6.17 -3.98
N PRO A 396 14.07 -5.06 -3.24
CA PRO A 396 13.58 -3.82 -3.83
C PRO A 396 14.41 -3.35 -5.02
N ALA A 397 15.73 -3.53 -4.96
CA ALA A 397 16.64 -3.22 -6.06
C ALA A 397 16.38 -4.10 -7.29
N ALA A 398 16.10 -5.39 -7.12
CA ALA A 398 15.77 -6.29 -8.22
C ALA A 398 14.41 -5.95 -8.86
N ILE A 399 13.41 -5.55 -8.06
CA ILE A 399 12.10 -5.11 -8.55
C ILE A 399 12.25 -3.80 -9.34
N LEU A 400 13.02 -2.84 -8.83
CA LEU A 400 13.27 -1.57 -9.50
C LEU A 400 14.13 -1.75 -10.76
N ALA A 401 15.11 -2.64 -10.75
CA ALA A 401 15.92 -2.97 -11.93
C ALA A 401 15.05 -3.63 -13.03
N GLY A 402 14.14 -4.52 -12.66
CA GLY A 402 13.18 -5.12 -13.60
C GLY A 402 12.22 -4.09 -14.19
N ALA A 403 11.72 -3.14 -13.40
CA ALA A 403 10.84 -2.07 -13.87
C ALA A 403 11.59 -1.07 -14.79
N ALA A 404 12.84 -0.71 -14.47
CA ALA A 404 13.68 0.14 -15.30
C ALA A 404 14.09 -0.53 -16.63
N ALA A 405 14.27 -1.85 -16.63
CA ALA A 405 14.53 -2.61 -17.85
C ALA A 405 13.30 -2.63 -18.79
N ALA A 406 12.08 -2.63 -18.23
CA ALA A 406 10.85 -2.54 -18.99
C ALA A 406 10.67 -1.18 -19.69
N GLU A 407 11.16 -0.07 -19.10
CA GLU A 407 11.13 1.25 -19.71
C GLU A 407 12.15 1.43 -20.85
N GLN A 408 13.25 0.65 -20.84
CA GLN A 408 14.33 0.75 -21.83
C GLN A 408 14.18 -0.24 -22.99
N TRP A 409 13.21 -1.14 -22.93
CA TRP A 409 13.03 -2.15 -23.97
C TRP A 409 12.24 -1.58 -25.17
N SER A 410 12.97 -1.23 -26.24
CA SER A 410 12.45 -0.88 -27.56
C SER A 410 12.59 -2.06 -28.54
N GLY A 411 12.07 -3.22 -28.16
CA GLY A 411 12.01 -4.38 -29.04
C GLY A 411 10.92 -4.27 -30.11
N PRO A 412 10.99 -5.03 -31.20
CA PRO A 412 10.01 -4.95 -32.27
C PRO A 412 8.62 -5.33 -31.75
N ALA A 413 7.64 -4.48 -32.06
CA ALA A 413 6.25 -4.78 -31.82
C ALA A 413 5.84 -6.01 -32.66
N VAL A 414 5.35 -7.05 -32.02
CA VAL A 414 4.70 -8.22 -32.63
C VAL A 414 3.18 -8.06 -32.52
#